data_a63c33a9ddde56ad7653d1512cbb3c53
#
_entry.id   a63c33a9ddde56ad7653d1512cbb3c53
#
_cell.length_a   1.000
_cell.length_b   1.000
_cell.length_c   1.000
_cell.angle_alpha   90.00
_cell.angle_beta   90.00
_cell.angle_gamma   90.00
#
_symmetry.space_group_name_H-M   'P 1'
#
loop_
_entity.id
_entity.type
_entity.pdbx_description
1 polymer ?
#
loop_
_entity_poly.entity_id
_entity_poly.type
_entity_poly.pdbx_seq_one_letter_code
_entity_poly.pdbx_strand_id
1 'polypeptide(L)'
;MAYSLYLAGFDVKDVTMTDLISGRETLEDVNLIVYCGGFSNSDVLGSAKGWAGAFLFNPKAKEALDKYYAREDTLSLGVCNGCQLMMELNLINPEHKKNGKMLHNESHKFESRFLGLTIPTNRSVMFGSLSGSKLGIWVAHGEGKFSLPYDENKYNVVAKYSYDEYPANPNGSDYSIAAIASADGRHLAIMPHLERSIFPWQNGCYPADRLHSDQITPWMEAFVNARKWVEEKVK
;
A
#
# COMPACT_ATOMS: atom_id res chain seq x y z
N MET A 1 9.02 5.32 -6.11
CA MET A 1 8.98 4.94 -4.67
C MET A 1 10.25 5.36 -3.94
N ALA A 2 11.44 4.85 -4.24
CA ALA A 2 12.68 5.21 -3.53
C ALA A 2 12.89 6.73 -3.38
N TYR A 3 12.62 7.50 -4.43
CA TYR A 3 12.75 8.96 -4.38
C TYR A 3 11.74 9.62 -3.41
N SER A 4 10.52 9.10 -3.28
CA SER A 4 9.54 9.61 -2.30
C SER A 4 10.01 9.38 -0.85
N LEU A 5 10.61 8.22 -0.59
CA LEU A 5 11.21 7.90 0.72
C LEU A 5 12.42 8.78 1.02
N TYR A 6 13.31 8.96 0.03
CA TYR A 6 14.47 9.85 0.14
C TYR A 6 14.05 11.29 0.45
N LEU A 7 13.04 11.83 -0.25
CA LEU A 7 12.51 13.17 0.03
C LEU A 7 11.92 13.31 1.44
N ALA A 8 11.39 12.22 2.00
CA ALA A 8 10.91 12.20 3.38
C ALA A 8 12.02 12.04 4.43
N GLY A 9 13.28 11.85 4.00
CA GLY A 9 14.44 11.75 4.87
C GLY A 9 14.79 10.31 5.31
N PHE A 10 14.31 9.27 4.59
CA PHE A 10 14.75 7.91 4.81
C PHE A 10 16.06 7.60 4.08
N ASP A 11 16.91 6.81 4.71
CA ASP A 11 17.95 6.07 4.01
C ASP A 11 17.30 4.86 3.32
N VAL A 12 17.40 4.79 2.00
CA VAL A 12 16.70 3.79 1.20
C VAL A 12 17.65 2.67 0.78
N LYS A 13 17.23 1.43 1.04
CA LYS A 13 17.94 0.21 0.67
C LYS A 13 17.06 -0.64 -0.24
N ASP A 14 17.56 -0.98 -1.41
CA ASP A 14 16.90 -1.93 -2.29
C ASP A 14 17.17 -3.36 -1.83
N VAL A 15 16.11 -4.12 -1.59
CA VAL A 15 16.17 -5.52 -1.17
C VAL A 15 15.39 -6.38 -2.16
N THR A 16 16.03 -7.41 -2.69
CA THR A 16 15.39 -8.37 -3.58
C THR A 16 14.96 -9.63 -2.81
N MET A 17 14.01 -10.38 -3.38
CA MET A 17 13.67 -11.70 -2.80
C MET A 17 14.88 -12.63 -2.72
N THR A 18 15.82 -12.52 -3.65
CA THR A 18 17.06 -13.31 -3.63
C THR A 18 17.91 -13.01 -2.40
N ASP A 19 17.92 -11.76 -1.92
CA ASP A 19 18.64 -11.37 -0.70
C ASP A 19 18.03 -12.04 0.55
N LEU A 20 16.70 -12.02 0.64
CA LEU A 20 15.97 -12.67 1.74
C LEU A 20 16.09 -14.20 1.70
N ILE A 21 15.91 -14.80 0.52
CA ILE A 21 16.02 -16.26 0.32
C ILE A 21 17.42 -16.79 0.66
N SER A 22 18.46 -16.04 0.28
CA SER A 22 19.84 -16.41 0.58
C SER A 22 20.24 -16.11 2.03
N GLY A 23 19.51 -15.23 2.72
CA GLY A 23 19.83 -14.74 4.05
C GLY A 23 20.91 -13.66 4.08
N ARG A 24 21.17 -13.00 2.94
CA ARG A 24 22.04 -11.80 2.89
C ARG A 24 21.37 -10.59 3.55
N GLU A 25 20.03 -10.59 3.59
CA GLU A 25 19.20 -9.59 4.22
C GLU A 25 18.28 -10.24 5.24
N THR A 26 18.17 -9.67 6.44
CA THR A 26 17.36 -10.16 7.55
C THR A 26 16.27 -9.17 8.00
N LEU A 27 16.29 -7.95 7.48
CA LEU A 27 15.38 -6.84 7.81
C LEU A 27 15.47 -6.33 9.27
N GLU A 28 16.49 -6.75 10.04
CA GLU A 28 16.65 -6.38 11.45
C GLU A 28 16.93 -4.89 11.64
N ASP A 29 17.62 -4.25 10.69
CA ASP A 29 17.97 -2.83 10.66
C ASP A 29 16.97 -1.96 9.89
N VAL A 30 15.84 -2.54 9.42
CA VAL A 30 14.82 -1.84 8.62
C VAL A 30 13.62 -1.46 9.48
N ASN A 31 13.19 -0.19 9.44
CA ASN A 31 12.00 0.29 10.15
C ASN A 31 10.78 0.50 9.25
N LEU A 32 10.97 0.65 7.93
CA LEU A 32 9.88 0.72 6.96
C LEU A 32 10.17 -0.18 5.78
N ILE A 33 9.33 -1.20 5.57
CA ILE A 33 9.31 -1.96 4.32
C ILE A 33 8.30 -1.36 3.36
N VAL A 34 8.69 -1.19 2.09
CA VAL A 34 7.77 -0.89 1.01
C VAL A 34 7.78 -2.00 -0.02
N TYR A 35 6.65 -2.69 -0.13
CA TYR A 35 6.39 -3.64 -1.20
C TYR A 35 5.90 -2.88 -2.41
N CYS A 36 6.77 -2.76 -3.41
CA CYS A 36 6.51 -1.96 -4.60
C CYS A 36 5.49 -2.61 -5.53
N GLY A 37 4.78 -1.77 -6.29
CA GLY A 37 3.94 -2.22 -7.40
C GLY A 37 4.76 -2.82 -8.55
N GLY A 38 4.10 -3.57 -9.40
CA GLY A 38 4.69 -4.24 -10.56
C GLY A 38 3.97 -5.55 -10.87
N PHE A 39 4.70 -6.48 -11.47
CA PHE A 39 4.24 -7.85 -11.80
C PHE A 39 5.28 -8.85 -11.30
N SER A 40 5.21 -9.20 -10.02
CA SER A 40 6.15 -10.14 -9.42
C SER A 40 5.97 -11.55 -10.00
N ASN A 41 7.09 -12.17 -10.42
CA ASN A 41 7.06 -13.48 -11.05
C ASN A 41 6.08 -13.54 -12.25
N SER A 42 5.89 -12.42 -12.95
CA SER A 42 4.94 -12.24 -14.06
C SER A 42 3.48 -12.57 -13.72
N ASP A 43 3.14 -12.62 -12.43
CA ASP A 43 1.82 -12.99 -11.88
C ASP A 43 1.22 -14.28 -12.48
N VAL A 44 2.08 -15.24 -12.88
CA VAL A 44 1.69 -16.47 -13.60
C VAL A 44 0.68 -17.31 -12.83
N LEU A 45 0.75 -17.30 -11.51
CA LEU A 45 -0.16 -18.03 -10.62
C LEU A 45 -1.34 -17.18 -10.13
N GLY A 46 -1.42 -15.92 -10.58
CA GLY A 46 -2.26 -14.85 -10.06
C GLY A 46 -1.42 -13.82 -9.31
N SER A 47 -1.99 -12.63 -9.12
CA SER A 47 -1.27 -11.46 -8.59
C SER A 47 -0.59 -11.74 -7.25
N ALA A 48 0.71 -11.46 -7.21
CA ALA A 48 1.61 -11.64 -6.06
C ALA A 48 1.74 -13.05 -5.47
N LYS A 49 1.06 -14.07 -6.02
CA LYS A 49 1.09 -15.44 -5.46
C LYS A 49 2.48 -16.08 -5.54
N GLY A 50 3.19 -15.89 -6.64
CA GLY A 50 4.58 -16.34 -6.75
C GLY A 50 5.50 -15.64 -5.74
N TRP A 51 5.27 -14.36 -5.52
CA TRP A 51 6.00 -13.57 -4.53
C TRP A 51 5.68 -14.02 -3.10
N ALA A 52 4.40 -14.20 -2.78
CA ALA A 52 3.97 -14.75 -1.48
C ALA A 52 4.55 -16.15 -1.23
N GLY A 53 4.57 -17.02 -2.26
CA GLY A 53 5.17 -18.33 -2.19
C GLY A 53 6.65 -18.30 -1.81
N ALA A 54 7.41 -17.31 -2.30
CA ALA A 54 8.82 -17.13 -1.94
C ALA A 54 8.99 -16.85 -0.43
N PHE A 55 8.10 -16.08 0.18
CA PHE A 55 8.09 -15.90 1.65
C PHE A 55 7.64 -17.15 2.40
N LEU A 56 6.52 -17.75 1.96
CA LEU A 56 5.89 -18.86 2.71
C LEU A 56 6.71 -20.14 2.71
N PHE A 57 7.42 -20.44 1.61
CA PHE A 57 8.11 -21.70 1.40
C PHE A 57 9.63 -21.62 1.54
N ASN A 58 10.19 -20.43 1.77
CA ASN A 58 11.61 -20.31 2.11
C ASN A 58 11.78 -19.96 3.58
N PRO A 59 12.46 -20.83 4.38
CA PRO A 59 12.58 -20.62 5.82
C PRO A 59 13.23 -19.30 6.22
N LYS A 60 14.29 -18.87 5.49
CA LYS A 60 15.01 -17.63 5.81
C LYS A 60 14.16 -16.38 5.53
N ALA A 61 13.52 -16.35 4.36
CA ALA A 61 12.64 -15.24 4.00
C ALA A 61 11.42 -15.15 4.94
N LYS A 62 10.86 -16.31 5.31
CA LYS A 62 9.76 -16.36 6.28
C LYS A 62 10.19 -15.88 7.66
N GLU A 63 11.33 -16.34 8.15
CA GLU A 63 11.87 -15.93 9.46
C GLU A 63 12.13 -14.42 9.51
N ALA A 64 12.72 -13.85 8.46
CA ALA A 64 12.97 -12.41 8.37
C ALA A 64 11.65 -11.62 8.40
N LEU A 65 10.63 -12.08 7.67
CA LEU A 65 9.30 -11.46 7.65
C LEU A 65 8.62 -11.55 9.02
N ASP A 66 8.58 -12.74 9.64
CA ASP A 66 7.95 -12.98 10.93
C ASP A 66 8.58 -12.11 12.03
N LYS A 67 9.92 -12.05 12.07
CA LYS A 67 10.66 -11.18 13.01
C LYS A 67 10.34 -9.71 12.80
N TYR A 68 10.27 -9.28 11.54
CA TYR A 68 9.95 -7.89 11.20
C TYR A 68 8.57 -7.46 11.70
N TYR A 69 7.53 -8.27 11.43
CA TYR A 69 6.16 -7.96 11.85
C TYR A 69 5.92 -8.15 13.35
N ALA A 70 6.78 -8.89 14.06
CA ALA A 70 6.73 -9.02 15.51
C ALA A 70 7.26 -7.78 16.27
N ARG A 71 8.00 -6.90 15.59
CA ARG A 71 8.54 -5.67 16.17
C ARG A 71 7.47 -4.59 16.26
N GLU A 72 7.58 -3.72 17.28
CA GLU A 72 6.66 -2.58 17.48
C GLU A 72 7.18 -1.26 16.87
N ASP A 73 8.42 -1.23 16.42
CA ASP A 73 9.09 -0.08 15.81
C ASP A 73 9.16 -0.15 14.27
N THR A 74 8.25 -0.91 13.66
CA THR A 74 8.21 -1.13 12.22
C THR A 74 6.91 -0.68 11.57
N LEU A 75 7.02 -0.23 10.33
CA LEU A 75 5.91 0.12 9.43
C LEU A 75 6.01 -0.70 8.13
N SER A 76 4.90 -0.93 7.47
CA SER A 76 4.93 -1.42 6.10
C SER A 76 3.90 -0.76 5.20
N LEU A 77 4.27 -0.60 3.94
CA LEU A 77 3.43 -0.08 2.86
C LEU A 77 3.46 -1.06 1.69
N GLY A 78 2.30 -1.57 1.29
CA GLY A 78 2.14 -2.33 0.05
C GLY A 78 1.35 -1.53 -0.98
N VAL A 79 1.95 -1.29 -2.15
CA VAL A 79 1.33 -0.54 -3.25
C VAL A 79 1.07 -1.47 -4.42
N CYS A 80 -0.17 -1.51 -4.94
CA CYS A 80 -0.58 -2.29 -6.10
C CYS A 80 -0.21 -3.78 -5.93
N ASN A 81 0.81 -4.30 -6.62
CA ASN A 81 1.28 -5.68 -6.45
C ASN A 81 1.77 -5.94 -5.00
N GLY A 82 2.34 -4.95 -4.34
CA GLY A 82 2.69 -5.03 -2.92
C GLY A 82 1.45 -5.10 -1.99
N CYS A 83 0.36 -4.41 -2.34
CA CYS A 83 -0.92 -4.55 -1.65
C CYS A 83 -1.45 -5.98 -1.79
N GLN A 84 -1.42 -6.54 -3.00
CA GLN A 84 -1.82 -7.92 -3.26
C GLN A 84 -0.98 -8.91 -2.45
N LEU A 85 0.34 -8.69 -2.35
CA LEU A 85 1.24 -9.48 -1.51
C LEU A 85 0.83 -9.45 -0.04
N MET A 86 0.58 -8.26 0.50
CA MET A 86 0.20 -8.10 1.92
C MET A 86 -1.12 -8.80 2.23
N MET A 87 -2.07 -8.78 1.30
CA MET A 87 -3.34 -9.51 1.42
C MET A 87 -3.15 -11.03 1.32
N GLU A 88 -2.32 -11.50 0.39
CA GLU A 88 -2.03 -12.94 0.21
C GLU A 88 -1.29 -13.54 1.41
N LEU A 89 -0.41 -12.76 2.06
CA LEU A 89 0.31 -13.12 3.27
C LEU A 89 -0.48 -12.86 4.57
N ASN A 90 -1.72 -12.30 4.47
CA ASN A 90 -2.56 -11.91 5.60
C ASN A 90 -1.86 -10.98 6.63
N LEU A 91 -1.11 -10.00 6.14
CA LEU A 91 -0.32 -9.08 6.99
C LEU A 91 -1.13 -7.90 7.54
N ILE A 92 -2.35 -7.67 7.03
CA ILE A 92 -3.20 -6.52 7.42
C ILE A 92 -4.18 -6.87 8.54
N ASN A 93 -4.82 -8.03 8.45
CA ASN A 93 -5.81 -8.45 9.45
C ASN A 93 -5.51 -9.89 9.94
N PRO A 94 -4.33 -10.14 10.52
CA PRO A 94 -3.94 -11.49 10.93
C PRO A 94 -4.86 -12.07 12.02
N GLU A 95 -5.60 -11.23 12.74
CA GLU A 95 -6.58 -11.60 13.76
C GLU A 95 -7.90 -12.15 13.17
N HIS A 96 -8.16 -11.94 11.89
CA HIS A 96 -9.38 -12.40 11.23
C HIS A 96 -9.32 -13.90 10.94
N LYS A 97 -10.41 -14.63 11.26
CA LYS A 97 -10.50 -16.08 10.96
C LYS A 97 -10.59 -16.37 9.45
N LYS A 98 -11.11 -15.44 8.66
CA LYS A 98 -11.18 -15.53 7.20
C LYS A 98 -10.41 -14.36 6.61
N ASN A 99 -9.51 -14.64 5.68
CA ASN A 99 -8.68 -13.62 5.05
C ASN A 99 -9.44 -12.92 3.93
N GLY A 100 -9.24 -11.62 3.82
CA GLY A 100 -9.58 -10.88 2.61
C GLY A 100 -8.75 -11.35 1.43
N LYS A 101 -9.24 -11.14 0.22
CA LYS A 101 -8.57 -11.53 -1.03
C LYS A 101 -8.53 -10.40 -2.02
N MET A 102 -7.54 -10.44 -2.91
CA MET A 102 -7.53 -9.60 -4.10
C MET A 102 -8.03 -10.44 -5.28
N LEU A 103 -8.99 -9.90 -6.02
CA LEU A 103 -9.62 -10.56 -7.16
C LEU A 103 -9.42 -9.73 -8.43
N HIS A 104 -9.72 -10.35 -9.58
CA HIS A 104 -9.78 -9.67 -10.87
C HIS A 104 -10.76 -8.49 -10.81
N ASN A 105 -10.42 -7.41 -11.51
CA ASN A 105 -11.34 -6.29 -11.72
C ASN A 105 -12.65 -6.80 -12.33
N GLU A 106 -13.79 -6.27 -11.92
CA GLU A 106 -15.09 -6.62 -12.50
C GLU A 106 -15.18 -6.24 -13.97
N SER A 107 -14.41 -5.25 -14.40
CA SER A 107 -14.31 -4.86 -15.82
C SER A 107 -13.63 -5.91 -16.70
N HIS A 108 -12.96 -6.92 -16.10
CA HIS A 108 -12.11 -7.89 -16.77
C HIS A 108 -11.01 -7.27 -17.64
N LYS A 109 -10.59 -6.05 -17.27
CA LYS A 109 -9.56 -5.29 -17.98
C LYS A 109 -8.48 -4.81 -17.01
N PHE A 110 -7.31 -4.52 -17.55
CA PHE A 110 -6.32 -3.71 -16.88
C PHE A 110 -6.80 -2.25 -16.86
N GLU A 111 -7.08 -1.74 -15.67
CA GLU A 111 -7.53 -0.35 -15.48
C GLU A 111 -6.30 0.55 -15.24
N SER A 112 -6.10 1.52 -16.13
CA SER A 112 -5.07 2.55 -16.01
C SER A 112 -5.72 3.92 -16.16
N ARG A 113 -5.91 4.62 -15.03
CA ARG A 113 -6.60 5.92 -15.02
C ARG A 113 -6.28 6.75 -13.78
N PHE A 114 -6.56 8.05 -13.89
CA PHE A 114 -6.51 8.97 -12.76
C PHE A 114 -7.90 9.09 -12.14
N LEU A 115 -8.01 8.87 -10.83
CA LEU A 115 -9.27 8.78 -10.09
C LEU A 115 -9.24 9.63 -8.83
N GLY A 116 -10.42 9.92 -8.28
CA GLY A 116 -10.57 10.52 -6.97
C GLY A 116 -10.66 9.49 -5.85
N LEU A 117 -9.96 9.75 -4.76
CA LEU A 117 -10.14 9.07 -3.48
C LEU A 117 -10.71 9.99 -2.43
N THR A 118 -11.54 9.43 -1.55
CA THR A 118 -11.93 10.04 -0.27
C THR A 118 -11.18 9.32 0.84
N ILE A 119 -10.57 10.07 1.75
CA ILE A 119 -9.85 9.55 2.91
C ILE A 119 -10.75 9.75 4.14
N PRO A 120 -11.45 8.71 4.63
CA PRO A 120 -12.27 8.81 5.83
C PRO A 120 -11.39 9.00 7.07
N THR A 121 -12.01 9.31 8.21
CA THR A 121 -11.31 9.25 9.51
C THR A 121 -10.77 7.83 9.71
N ASN A 122 -9.47 7.72 9.93
CA ASN A 122 -8.77 6.46 10.02
C ASN A 122 -7.64 6.51 11.06
N ARG A 123 -7.08 5.35 11.39
CA ARG A 123 -6.01 5.20 12.38
C ARG A 123 -4.64 4.90 11.75
N SER A 124 -4.50 5.02 10.43
CA SER A 124 -3.23 4.76 9.78
C SER A 124 -2.18 5.77 10.20
N VAL A 125 -0.99 5.30 10.55
CA VAL A 125 0.18 6.14 10.82
C VAL A 125 0.47 7.04 9.61
N MET A 126 0.41 6.49 8.40
CA MET A 126 0.75 7.23 7.18
C MET A 126 -0.36 8.20 6.75
N PHE A 127 -1.64 7.83 6.91
CA PHE A 127 -2.77 8.58 6.33
C PHE A 127 -3.65 9.29 7.35
N GLY A 128 -3.41 9.12 8.64
CA GLY A 128 -4.27 9.69 9.68
C GLY A 128 -4.46 11.20 9.56
N SER A 129 -3.38 11.95 9.25
CA SER A 129 -3.42 13.41 9.05
C SER A 129 -4.12 13.84 7.77
N LEU A 130 -4.26 12.94 6.78
CA LEU A 130 -4.99 13.18 5.53
C LEU A 130 -6.52 12.98 5.67
N SER A 131 -7.01 12.59 6.85
CA SER A 131 -8.44 12.36 7.11
C SER A 131 -9.31 13.55 6.69
N GLY A 132 -10.40 13.28 5.97
CA GLY A 132 -11.31 14.29 5.41
C GLY A 132 -10.91 14.80 4.03
N SER A 133 -9.73 14.45 3.52
CA SER A 133 -9.25 14.88 2.21
C SER A 133 -9.93 14.12 1.07
N LYS A 134 -10.03 14.81 -0.09
CA LYS A 134 -10.35 14.20 -1.39
C LYS A 134 -9.19 14.48 -2.34
N LEU A 135 -8.53 13.42 -2.80
CA LEU A 135 -7.29 13.54 -3.56
C LEU A 135 -7.36 12.72 -4.85
N GLY A 136 -6.76 13.24 -5.92
CA GLY A 136 -6.57 12.51 -7.17
C GLY A 136 -5.37 11.56 -7.09
N ILE A 137 -5.47 10.40 -7.75
CA ILE A 137 -4.43 9.37 -7.73
C ILE A 137 -4.49 8.48 -8.98
N TRP A 138 -3.35 7.90 -9.35
CA TRP A 138 -3.26 6.92 -10.44
C TRP A 138 -3.55 5.51 -9.96
N VAL A 139 -4.32 4.76 -10.76
CA VAL A 139 -4.47 3.31 -10.68
C VAL A 139 -3.89 2.65 -11.92
N ALA A 140 -3.33 1.44 -11.77
CA ALA A 140 -2.78 0.64 -12.85
C ALA A 140 -2.77 -0.84 -12.45
N HIS A 141 -3.91 -1.54 -12.61
CA HIS A 141 -4.06 -2.92 -12.15
C HIS A 141 -5.13 -3.70 -12.92
N GLY A 142 -4.97 -5.03 -12.98
CA GLY A 142 -5.96 -5.98 -13.50
C GLY A 142 -6.65 -6.80 -12.41
N GLU A 143 -6.03 -6.91 -11.24
CA GLU A 143 -6.50 -7.67 -10.08
C GLU A 143 -6.53 -6.79 -8.82
N GLY A 144 -7.33 -5.72 -8.87
CA GLY A 144 -7.38 -4.70 -7.82
C GLY A 144 -8.59 -4.76 -6.89
N LYS A 145 -9.48 -5.75 -7.08
CA LYS A 145 -10.72 -5.85 -6.32
C LYS A 145 -10.46 -6.42 -4.92
N PHE A 146 -10.66 -5.59 -3.89
CA PHE A 146 -10.78 -6.08 -2.52
C PHE A 146 -12.06 -6.90 -2.37
N SER A 147 -11.92 -8.15 -1.95
CA SER A 147 -13.01 -9.03 -1.55
C SER A 147 -12.86 -9.37 -0.07
N LEU A 148 -13.76 -8.86 0.74
CA LEU A 148 -13.64 -8.85 2.19
C LEU A 148 -14.74 -9.68 2.84
N PRO A 149 -14.41 -10.70 3.67
CA PRO A 149 -15.38 -11.64 4.23
C PRO A 149 -16.23 -11.09 5.39
N TYR A 150 -15.95 -9.87 5.86
CA TYR A 150 -16.66 -9.25 6.98
C TYR A 150 -17.21 -7.88 6.60
N ASP A 151 -18.10 -7.32 7.43
CA ASP A 151 -18.64 -5.98 7.29
C ASP A 151 -17.54 -4.92 7.36
N GLU A 152 -17.76 -3.78 6.71
CA GLU A 152 -16.80 -2.68 6.60
C GLU A 152 -16.22 -2.25 7.96
N ASN A 153 -17.04 -2.22 9.01
CA ASN A 153 -16.65 -1.80 10.36
C ASN A 153 -15.63 -2.72 11.07
N LYS A 154 -15.30 -3.87 10.45
CA LYS A 154 -14.25 -4.78 10.90
C LYS A 154 -12.88 -4.44 10.35
N TYR A 155 -12.78 -3.42 9.50
CA TYR A 155 -11.56 -3.01 8.84
C TYR A 155 -11.20 -1.56 9.20
N ASN A 156 -9.92 -1.27 9.27
CA ASN A 156 -9.41 0.10 9.32
C ASN A 156 -9.33 0.61 7.88
N VAL A 157 -10.47 1.10 7.36
CA VAL A 157 -10.56 1.63 6.00
C VAL A 157 -9.86 2.97 5.93
N VAL A 158 -8.85 3.08 5.08
CA VAL A 158 -7.97 4.25 4.99
C VAL A 158 -8.32 5.15 3.81
N ALA A 159 -8.70 4.54 2.68
CA ALA A 159 -9.16 5.29 1.51
C ALA A 159 -10.25 4.52 0.76
N LYS A 160 -11.17 5.25 0.18
CA LYS A 160 -12.24 4.75 -0.68
C LYS A 160 -12.21 5.46 -2.03
N TYR A 161 -12.58 4.77 -3.09
CA TYR A 161 -12.90 5.42 -4.35
C TYR A 161 -14.06 6.41 -4.14
N SER A 162 -14.01 7.57 -4.78
CA SER A 162 -14.96 8.68 -4.51
C SER A 162 -16.40 8.36 -4.85
N TYR A 163 -16.66 7.36 -5.70
CA TYR A 163 -17.97 6.86 -6.08
C TYR A 163 -17.96 5.34 -6.12
N ASP A 164 -19.10 4.72 -5.86
CA ASP A 164 -19.22 3.25 -5.75
C ASP A 164 -19.24 2.55 -7.10
N GLU A 165 -19.64 3.26 -8.16
CA GLU A 165 -19.86 2.69 -9.50
C GLU A 165 -18.63 2.83 -10.40
N TYR A 166 -18.54 1.95 -11.39
CA TYR A 166 -17.60 2.11 -12.50
C TYR A 166 -17.92 3.39 -13.30
N PRO A 167 -16.95 4.18 -13.75
CA PRO A 167 -15.51 3.91 -13.71
C PRO A 167 -14.78 4.42 -12.47
N ALA A 168 -15.43 5.02 -11.50
CA ALA A 168 -14.80 5.63 -10.34
C ALA A 168 -14.34 4.58 -9.31
N ASN A 169 -15.11 3.50 -9.08
CA ASN A 169 -14.62 2.26 -8.49
C ASN A 169 -14.19 1.34 -9.65
N PRO A 170 -12.90 1.35 -10.04
CA PRO A 170 -12.46 0.76 -11.31
C PRO A 170 -12.39 -0.76 -11.27
N ASN A 171 -12.39 -1.34 -10.09
CA ASN A 171 -12.17 -2.76 -9.87
C ASN A 171 -13.37 -3.49 -9.24
N GLY A 172 -14.40 -2.75 -8.79
CA GLY A 172 -15.55 -3.34 -8.10
C GLY A 172 -15.25 -3.79 -6.67
N SER A 173 -14.28 -3.15 -5.99
CA SER A 173 -13.93 -3.45 -4.59
C SER A 173 -15.12 -3.34 -3.66
N ASP A 174 -15.23 -4.27 -2.73
CA ASP A 174 -16.23 -4.22 -1.66
C ASP A 174 -16.12 -2.87 -0.91
N TYR A 175 -17.26 -2.24 -0.61
CA TYR A 175 -17.35 -0.95 0.07
C TYR A 175 -16.59 0.19 -0.62
N SER A 176 -16.26 0.05 -1.91
CA SER A 176 -15.42 0.98 -2.69
C SER A 176 -14.01 1.18 -2.09
N ILE A 177 -13.52 0.22 -1.34
CA ILE A 177 -12.23 0.31 -0.65
C ILE A 177 -11.09 0.37 -1.67
N ALA A 178 -10.21 1.36 -1.48
CA ALA A 178 -8.97 1.53 -2.23
C ALA A 178 -7.73 1.25 -1.36
N ALA A 179 -7.86 1.40 -0.03
CA ALA A 179 -6.80 1.12 0.93
C ALA A 179 -7.35 0.72 2.30
N ILE A 180 -6.66 -0.22 2.95
CA ILE A 180 -6.89 -0.65 4.34
C ILE A 180 -5.59 -0.68 5.11
N ALA A 181 -5.66 -0.53 6.43
CA ALA A 181 -4.52 -0.69 7.31
C ALA A 181 -4.80 -1.70 8.42
N SER A 182 -3.73 -2.18 9.05
CA SER A 182 -3.81 -3.00 10.26
C SER A 182 -4.57 -2.28 11.39
N ALA A 183 -5.03 -3.05 12.37
CA ALA A 183 -5.80 -2.51 13.50
C ALA A 183 -5.03 -1.44 14.28
N ASP A 184 -3.71 -1.57 14.39
CA ASP A 184 -2.81 -0.59 15.02
C ASP A 184 -2.37 0.55 14.08
N GLY A 185 -2.74 0.51 12.80
CA GLY A 185 -2.47 1.53 11.81
C GLY A 185 -1.07 1.54 11.22
N ARG A 186 -0.19 0.61 11.59
CA ARG A 186 1.21 0.57 11.17
C ARG A 186 1.44 0.00 9.76
N HIS A 187 0.60 -0.94 9.35
CA HIS A 187 0.75 -1.65 8.09
C HIS A 187 -0.35 -1.22 7.13
N LEU A 188 0.02 -0.69 5.97
CA LEU A 188 -0.90 -0.08 5.00
C LEU A 188 -0.84 -0.81 3.66
N ALA A 189 -1.98 -1.29 3.17
CA ALA A 189 -2.16 -1.86 1.85
C ALA A 189 -3.04 -0.95 0.99
N ILE A 190 -2.53 -0.51 -0.16
CA ILE A 190 -3.21 0.41 -1.08
C ILE A 190 -3.07 -0.05 -2.52
N MET A 191 -4.17 -0.11 -3.28
CA MET A 191 -4.12 -0.45 -4.71
C MET A 191 -3.65 0.71 -5.60
N PRO A 192 -4.13 1.96 -5.43
CA PRO A 192 -3.61 3.12 -6.15
C PRO A 192 -2.15 3.44 -5.84
N HIS A 193 -1.51 4.18 -6.74
CA HIS A 193 -0.09 4.53 -6.69
C HIS A 193 0.15 5.95 -6.17
N LEU A 194 0.31 6.12 -4.85
CA LEU A 194 0.60 7.43 -4.25
C LEU A 194 1.96 7.99 -4.71
N GLU A 195 2.95 7.13 -4.96
CA GLU A 195 4.29 7.51 -5.43
C GLU A 195 4.30 8.08 -6.86
N ARG A 196 3.22 7.88 -7.60
CA ARG A 196 3.01 8.46 -8.94
C ARG A 196 2.24 9.77 -8.92
N SER A 197 1.94 10.30 -7.72
CA SER A 197 1.13 11.49 -7.54
C SER A 197 1.74 12.49 -6.57
N ILE A 198 3.03 12.37 -6.23
CA ILE A 198 3.71 13.23 -5.24
C ILE A 198 4.05 14.63 -5.74
N PHE A 199 4.06 14.85 -7.06
CA PHE A 199 4.29 16.16 -7.66
C PHE A 199 3.06 16.64 -8.43
N PRO A 200 2.77 17.95 -8.44
CA PRO A 200 1.63 18.50 -9.19
C PRO A 200 1.58 18.07 -10.65
N TRP A 201 2.72 18.09 -11.34
CA TRP A 201 2.83 17.72 -12.76
C TRP A 201 2.57 16.23 -13.05
N GLN A 202 2.61 15.35 -12.03
CA GLN A 202 2.27 13.93 -12.18
C GLN A 202 0.76 13.67 -12.18
N ASN A 203 -0.04 14.65 -11.74
CA ASN A 203 -1.47 14.44 -11.57
C ASN A 203 -2.21 14.71 -12.89
N GLY A 204 -3.19 13.85 -13.19
CA GLY A 204 -4.04 14.01 -14.36
C GLY A 204 -4.97 15.24 -14.28
N CYS A 205 -5.23 15.73 -13.07
CA CYS A 205 -5.94 16.97 -12.77
C CYS A 205 -5.37 17.54 -11.46
N TYR A 206 -4.95 18.81 -11.49
CA TYR A 206 -4.49 19.54 -10.31
C TYR A 206 -5.08 20.96 -10.33
N PRO A 207 -5.40 21.57 -9.17
CA PRO A 207 -5.94 22.94 -9.12
C PRO A 207 -5.03 23.93 -9.87
N ALA A 208 -5.60 24.65 -10.84
CA ALA A 208 -4.81 25.50 -11.74
C ALA A 208 -4.07 26.64 -11.02
N ASP A 209 -4.67 27.18 -9.96
CA ASP A 209 -4.11 28.21 -9.10
C ASP A 209 -2.92 27.71 -8.24
N ARG A 210 -2.82 26.40 -8.05
CA ARG A 210 -1.79 25.74 -7.25
C ARG A 210 -0.71 25.04 -8.07
N LEU A 211 -0.97 24.76 -9.33
CA LEU A 211 -0.09 23.95 -10.20
C LEU A 211 1.35 24.48 -10.27
N HIS A 212 1.54 25.81 -10.21
CA HIS A 212 2.84 26.45 -10.30
C HIS A 212 3.42 26.89 -8.94
N SER A 213 2.62 26.88 -7.88
CA SER A 213 3.04 27.26 -6.53
C SER A 213 3.42 26.08 -5.66
N ASP A 214 2.73 24.96 -5.81
CA ASP A 214 3.00 23.76 -5.01
C ASP A 214 4.20 23.00 -5.57
N GLN A 215 5.16 22.72 -4.70
CA GLN A 215 6.31 21.88 -5.06
C GLN A 215 5.99 20.38 -4.94
N ILE A 216 5.13 20.00 -4.01
CA ILE A 216 4.68 18.65 -3.73
C ILE A 216 3.18 18.62 -3.50
N THR A 217 2.58 17.46 -3.67
CA THR A 217 1.16 17.23 -3.38
C THR A 217 0.96 16.70 -1.95
N PRO A 218 -0.28 16.69 -1.42
CA PRO A 218 -0.57 16.10 -0.12
C PRO A 218 -0.16 14.64 0.03
N TRP A 219 0.00 13.88 -1.06
CA TRP A 219 0.45 12.48 -0.99
C TRP A 219 1.84 12.32 -0.37
N MET A 220 2.68 13.34 -0.45
CA MET A 220 3.99 13.31 0.19
C MET A 220 3.91 13.24 1.71
N GLU A 221 2.82 13.75 2.30
CA GLU A 221 2.59 13.71 3.74
C GLU A 221 2.57 12.29 4.31
N ALA A 222 2.09 11.31 3.52
CA ALA A 222 2.10 9.91 3.93
C ALA A 222 3.52 9.40 4.27
N PHE A 223 4.51 9.77 3.47
CA PHE A 223 5.91 9.40 3.69
C PHE A 223 6.54 10.19 4.84
N VAL A 224 6.18 11.47 4.98
CA VAL A 224 6.64 12.32 6.08
C VAL A 224 6.10 11.83 7.41
N ASN A 225 4.82 11.41 7.47
CA ASN A 225 4.22 10.84 8.67
C ASN A 225 4.92 9.53 9.08
N ALA A 226 5.21 8.67 8.10
CA ALA A 226 5.98 7.45 8.35
C ALA A 226 7.37 7.77 8.95
N ARG A 227 8.08 8.76 8.40
CA ARG A 227 9.40 9.18 8.90
C ARG A 227 9.32 9.70 10.33
N LYS A 228 8.39 10.60 10.63
CA LYS A 228 8.18 11.15 11.97
C LYS A 228 7.90 10.05 12.99
N TRP A 229 7.02 9.11 12.65
CA TRP A 229 6.68 8.00 13.52
C TRP A 229 7.89 7.11 13.82
N VAL A 230 8.72 6.79 12.81
CA VAL A 230 9.94 6.01 13.01
C VAL A 230 10.92 6.75 13.92
N GLU A 231 11.13 8.05 13.72
CA GLU A 231 12.00 8.86 14.58
C GLU A 231 11.55 8.91 16.04
N GLU A 232 10.23 8.83 16.29
CA GLU A 232 9.69 8.79 17.65
C GLU A 232 9.87 7.43 18.32
N LYS A 233 9.89 6.33 17.53
CA LYS A 233 10.00 4.95 18.04
C LYS A 233 11.44 4.47 18.23
N VAL A 234 12.37 4.99 17.46
CA VAL A 234 13.80 4.57 17.48
C VAL A 234 14.62 5.38 18.49
N LYS A 235 14.02 6.37 19.16
CA LYS A 235 14.63 7.09 20.29
C LYS A 235 14.58 6.22 21.53
#